data_04db4be38ca61673ca23f6f993918877
#
_entry.id   04db4be38ca61673ca23f6f993918877
#
_cell.length_a   1.000
_cell.length_b   1.000
_cell.length_c   1.000
_cell.angle_alpha   90.00
_cell.angle_beta   90.00
_cell.angle_gamma   90.00
#
_symmetry.space_group_name_H-M   'P 1'
#
loop_
_entity.id
_entity.type
_entity.pdbx_description
1 polymer ?
#
loop_
_entity_poly.entity_id
_entity_poly.type
_entity_poly.pdbx_seq_one_letter_code
_entity_poly.pdbx_strand_id
1 'polypeptide(L)'
;MDVTMTGAGLVSADEAEVVRNWMDVVRLLVTDRGDVQVSEYVSSDRVGPPAHTHRWHEIEYVVEGAVEFLLDGEWRRLDAGGVQVLPAGAIHSVRVPDGEARVLIVTVGAPFDGFARDLAALPADATGPEVVAMAARHGVEVV
;
A
#
# COMPACT_ATOMS: atom_id res chain seq x y z
N MET A 1 3.17 21.58 -1.67
CA MET A 1 3.47 20.75 -0.47
C MET A 1 4.96 20.72 -0.26
N ASP A 2 5.41 21.08 0.95
CA ASP A 2 6.80 20.91 1.32
C ASP A 2 7.01 19.49 1.83
N VAL A 3 7.92 18.78 1.20
CA VAL A 3 8.25 17.41 1.59
C VAL A 3 9.57 17.41 2.35
N THR A 4 9.55 16.87 3.56
CA THR A 4 10.73 16.77 4.40
C THR A 4 11.23 15.34 4.45
N MET A 5 12.53 15.17 4.25
CA MET A 5 13.22 13.91 4.48
C MET A 5 14.39 14.18 5.43
N THR A 6 14.52 13.38 6.49
CA THR A 6 15.50 13.62 7.55
C THR A 6 16.46 12.45 7.68
N GLY A 7 17.75 12.78 7.85
CA GLY A 7 18.79 11.81 8.16
C GLY A 7 19.12 10.86 7.00
N ALA A 8 20.38 10.79 6.62
CA ALA A 8 20.87 9.78 5.70
C ALA A 8 20.98 8.43 6.43
N GLY A 9 20.73 7.33 5.73
CA GLY A 9 20.86 6.01 6.33
C GLY A 9 20.67 4.88 5.35
N LEU A 10 20.95 3.68 5.83
CA LEU A 10 20.74 2.43 5.11
C LEU A 10 19.82 1.55 5.93
N VAL A 11 18.90 0.87 5.24
CA VAL A 11 18.02 -0.12 5.86
C VAL A 11 18.27 -1.43 5.14
N SER A 12 18.77 -2.43 5.86
CA SER A 12 18.96 -3.76 5.28
C SER A 12 17.65 -4.55 5.30
N ALA A 13 17.57 -5.57 4.46
CA ALA A 13 16.34 -6.35 4.28
C ALA A 13 15.84 -6.97 5.59
N ASP A 14 16.73 -7.38 6.49
CA ASP A 14 16.39 -7.98 7.78
C ASP A 14 15.93 -6.99 8.86
N GLU A 15 16.11 -5.69 8.63
CA GLU A 15 15.65 -4.66 9.53
C GLU A 15 14.18 -4.27 9.32
N ALA A 16 13.57 -4.70 8.22
CA ALA A 16 12.19 -4.39 7.94
C ALA A 16 11.24 -4.98 8.99
N GLU A 17 10.30 -4.17 9.44
CA GLU A 17 9.16 -4.68 10.21
C GLU A 17 8.21 -5.40 9.24
N VAL A 18 7.83 -6.63 9.55
CA VAL A 18 6.92 -7.41 8.73
C VAL A 18 5.55 -7.45 9.40
N VAL A 19 4.54 -7.00 8.70
CA VAL A 19 3.14 -7.09 9.12
C VAL A 19 2.35 -7.92 8.11
N ARG A 20 1.38 -8.69 8.59
CA ARG A 20 0.57 -9.59 7.76
C ARG A 20 -0.90 -9.31 7.99
N ASN A 21 -1.63 -9.20 6.92
CA ASN A 21 -3.09 -9.19 6.96
C ASN A 21 -3.61 -10.37 6.13
N TRP A 22 -4.92 -10.47 5.94
CA TRP A 22 -5.52 -11.57 5.17
C TRP A 22 -5.26 -11.50 3.66
N MET A 23 -4.75 -10.38 3.17
CA MET A 23 -4.48 -10.15 1.75
C MET A 23 -2.99 -10.24 1.45
N ASP A 24 -2.16 -9.63 2.30
CA ASP A 24 -0.79 -9.31 1.95
C ASP A 24 0.18 -9.56 3.09
N VAL A 25 1.44 -9.77 2.71
CA VAL A 25 2.60 -9.60 3.58
C VAL A 25 3.23 -8.26 3.25
N VAL A 26 3.29 -7.36 4.22
CA VAL A 26 3.83 -6.01 4.05
C VAL A 26 5.13 -5.89 4.84
N ARG A 27 6.16 -5.39 4.18
CA ARG A 27 7.44 -5.07 4.80
C ARG A 27 7.58 -3.56 4.86
N LEU A 28 7.67 -3.02 6.08
CA LEU A 28 7.86 -1.60 6.32
C LEU A 28 9.36 -1.33 6.39
N LEU A 29 9.90 -0.67 5.36
CA LEU A 29 11.34 -0.47 5.20
C LEU A 29 11.80 0.88 5.73
N VAL A 30 11.14 1.96 5.32
CA VAL A 30 11.47 3.32 5.77
C VAL A 30 10.19 3.95 6.31
N THR A 31 10.17 4.24 7.62
CA THR A 31 8.99 4.81 8.31
C THR A 31 9.34 6.00 9.20
N ASP A 32 10.63 6.33 9.32
CA ASP A 32 11.14 7.30 10.30
C ASP A 32 12.01 8.40 9.69
N ARG A 33 11.84 8.70 8.40
CA ARG A 33 12.64 9.68 7.66
C ARG A 33 11.84 10.90 7.21
N GLY A 34 10.80 11.28 7.94
CA GLY A 34 9.97 12.44 7.59
C GLY A 34 8.76 12.04 6.77
N ASP A 35 8.50 12.78 5.70
CA ASP A 35 7.26 12.66 4.92
C ASP A 35 7.29 11.57 3.83
N VAL A 36 8.41 10.86 3.70
CA VAL A 36 8.57 9.79 2.71
C VAL A 36 8.71 8.46 3.42
N GLN A 37 7.89 7.50 3.01
CA GLN A 37 7.98 6.13 3.50
C GLN A 37 8.19 5.17 2.34
N VAL A 38 8.86 4.06 2.60
CA VAL A 38 9.09 2.99 1.63
C VAL A 38 8.66 1.68 2.24
N SER A 39 7.83 0.96 1.51
CA SER A 39 7.31 -0.34 1.91
C SER A 39 7.30 -1.29 0.71
N GLU A 40 7.08 -2.56 0.98
CA GLU A 40 6.93 -3.57 -0.06
C GLU A 40 5.80 -4.50 0.35
N TYR A 41 4.94 -4.88 -0.57
CA TYR A 41 3.99 -5.94 -0.29
C TYR A 41 4.15 -7.12 -1.26
N VAL A 42 3.79 -8.29 -0.75
CA VAL A 42 3.65 -9.51 -1.54
C VAL A 42 2.21 -9.97 -1.41
N SER A 43 1.56 -10.16 -2.53
CA SER A 43 0.13 -10.48 -2.57
C SER A 43 -0.18 -11.56 -3.59
N SER A 44 -1.22 -12.34 -3.30
CA SER A 44 -1.88 -13.24 -4.24
C SER A 44 -3.39 -13.00 -4.28
N ASP A 45 -3.83 -11.85 -3.82
CA ASP A 45 -5.24 -11.49 -3.73
C ASP A 45 -5.85 -11.24 -5.12
N ARG A 46 -6.76 -12.13 -5.54
CA ARG A 46 -7.42 -12.09 -6.85
C ARG A 46 -8.52 -11.04 -6.95
N VAL A 47 -9.02 -10.59 -5.81
CA VAL A 47 -10.19 -9.70 -5.74
C VAL A 47 -9.79 -8.27 -5.48
N GLY A 48 -8.85 -8.07 -4.55
CA GLY A 48 -8.41 -6.77 -4.09
C GLY A 48 -9.40 -6.11 -3.13
N PRO A 49 -9.00 -5.00 -2.54
CA PRO A 49 -9.87 -4.19 -1.70
C PRO A 49 -10.93 -3.47 -2.54
N PRO A 50 -12.00 -2.97 -1.92
CA PRO A 50 -12.92 -2.07 -2.62
C PRO A 50 -12.18 -0.80 -3.08
N ALA A 51 -12.72 -0.13 -4.10
CA ALA A 51 -12.17 1.14 -4.57
C ALA A 51 -12.13 2.15 -3.41
N HIS A 52 -11.02 2.86 -3.28
CA HIS A 52 -10.77 3.76 -2.16
C HIS A 52 -9.84 4.91 -2.56
N THR A 53 -9.73 5.87 -1.67
CA THR A 53 -8.76 6.97 -1.75
C THR A 53 -7.90 6.99 -0.48
N HIS A 54 -6.76 7.67 -0.54
CA HIS A 54 -5.96 7.94 0.66
C HIS A 54 -5.31 9.32 0.60
N ARG A 55 -4.78 9.78 1.74
CA ARG A 55 -4.25 11.14 1.91
C ARG A 55 -2.81 11.31 1.44
N TRP A 56 -2.09 10.22 1.25
CA TRP A 56 -0.70 10.29 0.76
C TRP A 56 -0.66 10.17 -0.76
N HIS A 57 0.40 10.69 -1.36
CA HIS A 57 0.78 10.37 -2.73
C HIS A 57 1.46 9.02 -2.72
N GLU A 58 1.29 8.24 -3.76
CA GLU A 58 1.83 6.89 -3.83
C GLU A 58 2.41 6.58 -5.19
N ILE A 59 3.56 5.93 -5.16
CA ILE A 59 4.17 5.32 -6.34
C ILE A 59 4.33 3.83 -6.05
N GLU A 60 3.88 3.00 -6.96
CA GLU A 60 4.02 1.55 -6.85
C GLU A 60 4.81 1.02 -8.04
N TYR A 61 5.91 0.36 -7.76
CA TYR A 61 6.77 -0.29 -8.75
C TYR A 61 6.59 -1.80 -8.65
N VAL A 62 6.18 -2.45 -9.75
CA VAL A 62 6.02 -3.90 -9.79
C VAL A 62 7.40 -4.55 -9.93
N VAL A 63 7.86 -5.24 -8.88
CA VAL A 63 9.17 -5.88 -8.83
C VAL A 63 9.12 -7.26 -9.48
N GLU A 64 8.09 -8.04 -9.16
CA GLU A 64 7.89 -9.40 -9.68
C GLU A 64 6.41 -9.66 -9.90
N GLY A 65 6.11 -10.50 -10.88
CA GLY A 65 4.75 -10.87 -11.21
C GLY A 65 4.03 -9.79 -12.01
N ALA A 66 2.71 -9.76 -11.90
CA ALA A 66 1.86 -8.78 -12.54
C ALA A 66 0.72 -8.41 -11.62
N VAL A 67 0.27 -7.18 -11.71
CA VAL A 67 -0.90 -6.67 -10.99
C VAL A 67 -1.89 -6.08 -11.98
N GLU A 68 -3.13 -5.96 -11.56
CA GLU A 68 -4.11 -5.12 -12.24
C GLU A 68 -4.50 -4.00 -11.30
N PHE A 69 -4.41 -2.77 -11.80
CA PHE A 69 -4.84 -1.58 -11.08
C PHE A 69 -6.14 -1.06 -11.63
N LEU A 70 -7.05 -0.69 -10.73
CA LEU A 70 -8.28 0.00 -11.07
C LEU A 70 -8.00 1.50 -11.09
N LEU A 71 -8.12 2.12 -12.26
CA LEU A 71 -8.00 3.56 -12.45
C LEU A 71 -9.08 4.02 -13.41
N ASP A 72 -9.75 5.13 -13.09
CA ASP A 72 -10.82 5.69 -13.93
C ASP A 72 -11.90 4.66 -14.30
N GLY A 73 -12.20 3.75 -13.35
CA GLY A 73 -13.21 2.71 -13.55
C GLY A 73 -12.76 1.51 -14.38
N GLU A 74 -11.50 1.45 -14.80
CA GLU A 74 -10.97 0.36 -15.61
C GLU A 74 -9.83 -0.38 -14.92
N TRP A 75 -9.86 -1.71 -14.99
CA TRP A 75 -8.74 -2.54 -14.57
C TRP A 75 -7.70 -2.61 -15.68
N ARG A 76 -6.49 -2.23 -15.34
CA ARG A 76 -5.36 -2.22 -16.29
C ARG A 76 -4.22 -3.06 -15.73
N ARG A 77 -3.69 -3.94 -16.58
CA ARG A 77 -2.56 -4.80 -16.21
C ARG A 77 -1.26 -4.01 -16.25
N LEU A 78 -0.42 -4.27 -15.24
CA LEU A 78 0.94 -3.76 -15.16
C LEU A 78 1.86 -4.92 -14.83
N ASP A 79 2.79 -5.21 -15.73
CA ASP A 79 3.79 -6.26 -15.55
C ASP A 79 5.02 -5.73 -14.79
N ALA A 80 5.88 -6.66 -14.36
CA ALA A 80 7.13 -6.31 -13.68
C ALA A 80 7.93 -5.26 -14.46
N GLY A 81 8.45 -4.27 -13.75
CA GLY A 81 9.12 -3.11 -14.32
C GLY A 81 8.21 -1.91 -14.57
N GLY A 82 6.89 -2.08 -14.46
CA GLY A 82 5.93 -0.99 -14.60
C GLY A 82 5.73 -0.21 -13.30
N VAL A 83 5.21 1.00 -13.43
CA VAL A 83 4.99 1.93 -12.32
C VAL A 83 3.58 2.48 -12.37
N GLN A 84 2.88 2.47 -11.22
CA GLN A 84 1.65 3.22 -11.02
C GLN A 84 1.95 4.51 -10.26
N VAL A 85 1.31 5.59 -10.66
CA VAL A 85 1.40 6.89 -9.99
C VAL A 85 0.02 7.30 -9.50
N LEU A 86 -0.11 7.53 -8.19
CA LEU A 86 -1.36 7.89 -7.55
C LEU A 86 -1.19 9.18 -6.75
N PRO A 87 -1.65 10.32 -7.27
CA PRO A 87 -1.79 11.50 -6.43
C PRO A 87 -2.77 11.23 -5.29
N ALA A 88 -2.56 11.90 -4.15
CA ALA A 88 -3.48 11.83 -3.02
C ALA A 88 -4.91 12.12 -3.48
N GLY A 89 -5.86 11.31 -3.03
CA GLY A 89 -7.28 11.43 -3.39
C GLY A 89 -7.69 10.70 -4.67
N ALA A 90 -6.75 10.10 -5.40
CA ALA A 90 -7.10 9.29 -6.58
C ALA A 90 -7.87 8.03 -6.18
N ILE A 91 -8.99 7.78 -6.85
CA ILE A 91 -9.80 6.57 -6.65
C ILE A 91 -9.10 5.40 -7.33
N HIS A 92 -8.81 4.34 -6.59
CA HIS A 92 -8.08 3.20 -7.11
C HIS A 92 -8.35 1.91 -6.35
N SER A 93 -7.89 0.80 -6.90
CA SER A 93 -7.76 -0.49 -6.24
C SER A 93 -6.67 -1.30 -6.96
N VAL A 94 -6.34 -2.45 -6.40
CA VAL A 94 -5.33 -3.36 -6.93
C VAL A 94 -5.76 -4.80 -6.69
N ARG A 95 -5.44 -5.67 -7.64
CA ARG A 95 -5.59 -7.12 -7.51
C ARG A 95 -4.47 -7.84 -8.26
N VAL A 96 -4.19 -9.07 -7.89
CA VAL A 96 -3.18 -9.90 -8.55
C VAL A 96 -3.91 -10.91 -9.43
N PRO A 97 -3.79 -10.84 -10.78
CA PRO A 97 -4.59 -11.66 -11.67
C PRO A 97 -4.24 -13.15 -11.62
N ASP A 98 -2.98 -13.46 -11.39
CA ASP A 98 -2.51 -14.85 -11.24
C ASP A 98 -1.18 -14.90 -10.47
N GLY A 99 -0.91 -16.03 -9.83
CA GLY A 99 0.32 -16.23 -9.06
C GLY A 99 0.45 -15.28 -7.89
N GLU A 100 1.65 -14.79 -7.70
CA GLU A 100 2.03 -13.87 -6.63
C GLU A 100 2.75 -12.68 -7.24
N ALA A 101 2.51 -11.49 -6.71
CA ALA A 101 3.19 -10.28 -7.13
C ALA A 101 3.91 -9.64 -5.95
N ARG A 102 5.06 -9.02 -6.25
CA ARG A 102 5.83 -8.21 -5.31
C ARG A 102 5.88 -6.78 -5.82
N VAL A 103 5.49 -5.84 -4.97
CA VAL A 103 5.34 -4.43 -5.32
C VAL A 103 6.03 -3.56 -4.29
N LEU A 104 6.90 -2.67 -4.77
CA LEU A 104 7.52 -1.63 -3.95
C LEU A 104 6.58 -0.42 -3.91
N ILE A 105 6.34 0.11 -2.71
CA ILE A 105 5.50 1.29 -2.48
C ILE A 105 6.35 2.42 -1.93
N VAL A 106 6.25 3.58 -2.56
CA VAL A 106 6.78 4.83 -2.02
C VAL A 106 5.59 5.75 -1.74
N THR A 107 5.47 6.20 -0.49
CA THR A 107 4.40 7.11 -0.07
C THR A 107 4.97 8.44 0.37
N VAL A 108 4.27 9.51 0.06
CA VAL A 108 4.73 10.87 0.32
C VAL A 108 3.59 11.72 0.88
N GLY A 109 3.88 12.45 1.93
CA GLY A 109 2.98 13.43 2.52
C GLY A 109 2.37 12.95 3.83
N ALA A 110 1.43 12.02 3.80
CA ALA A 110 0.84 11.45 5.01
C ALA A 110 1.43 10.06 5.28
N PRO A 111 1.49 9.60 6.54
CA PRO A 111 2.08 8.31 6.88
C PRO A 111 1.18 7.12 6.47
N PHE A 112 1.80 6.11 5.93
CA PHE A 112 1.18 4.84 5.53
C PHE A 112 1.32 3.76 6.61
N ASP A 113 2.40 3.78 7.37
CA ASP A 113 2.78 2.68 8.28
C ASP A 113 1.75 2.40 9.37
N GLY A 114 1.13 3.44 9.92
CA GLY A 114 0.08 3.27 10.94
C GLY A 114 -1.13 2.50 10.39
N PHE A 115 -1.53 2.80 9.15
CA PHE A 115 -2.59 2.06 8.48
C PHE A 115 -2.22 0.59 8.29
N ALA A 116 -1.01 0.31 7.81
CA ALA A 116 -0.54 -1.05 7.59
C ALA A 116 -0.52 -1.86 8.89
N ARG A 117 -0.04 -1.27 9.99
CA ARG A 117 0.00 -1.92 11.31
C ARG A 117 -1.40 -2.19 11.86
N ASP A 118 -2.28 -1.21 11.77
CA ASP A 118 -3.65 -1.36 12.29
C ASP A 118 -4.46 -2.37 11.48
N LEU A 119 -4.26 -2.40 10.17
CA LEU A 119 -4.89 -3.42 9.32
C LEU A 119 -4.43 -4.83 9.73
N ALA A 120 -3.14 -5.00 9.97
CA ALA A 120 -2.57 -6.28 10.40
C ALA A 120 -3.03 -6.68 11.81
N ALA A 121 -3.35 -5.71 12.66
CA ALA A 121 -3.79 -5.94 14.04
C ALA A 121 -5.28 -6.26 14.16
N LEU A 122 -6.07 -6.09 13.11
CA LEU A 122 -7.49 -6.44 13.14
C LEU A 122 -7.66 -7.94 13.38
N PRO A 123 -8.71 -8.34 14.18
CA PRO A 123 -9.02 -9.76 14.34
C PRO A 123 -9.40 -10.39 13.01
N ALA A 124 -9.14 -11.69 12.88
CA ALA A 124 -9.43 -12.44 11.65
C ALA A 124 -10.93 -12.43 11.26
N ASP A 125 -11.81 -12.21 12.23
CA ASP A 125 -13.26 -12.12 12.04
C ASP A 125 -13.77 -10.67 11.97
N ALA A 126 -12.89 -9.69 11.78
CA ALA A 126 -13.29 -8.30 11.63
C ALA A 126 -14.30 -8.14 10.49
N THR A 127 -15.38 -7.40 10.77
CA THR A 127 -16.43 -7.13 9.78
C THR A 127 -15.98 -6.07 8.78
N GLY A 128 -16.64 -6.01 7.62
CA GLY A 128 -16.41 -4.95 6.64
C GLY A 128 -16.51 -3.56 7.24
N PRO A 129 -17.59 -3.22 8.00
CA PRO A 129 -17.69 -1.93 8.69
C PRO A 129 -16.55 -1.62 9.65
N GLU A 130 -16.03 -2.61 10.36
CA GLU A 130 -14.88 -2.43 11.25
C GLU A 130 -13.59 -2.10 10.48
N VAL A 131 -13.38 -2.77 9.35
CA VAL A 131 -12.24 -2.47 8.46
C VAL A 131 -12.36 -1.05 7.90
N VAL A 132 -13.53 -0.67 7.41
CA VAL A 132 -13.79 0.67 6.87
C VAL A 132 -13.57 1.75 7.93
N ALA A 133 -14.05 1.54 9.16
CA ALA A 133 -13.86 2.49 10.25
C ALA A 133 -12.39 2.65 10.64
N MET A 134 -11.64 1.56 10.70
CA MET A 134 -10.21 1.60 10.96
C MET A 134 -9.47 2.37 9.84
N ALA A 135 -9.77 2.06 8.58
CA ALA A 135 -9.16 2.72 7.44
C ALA A 135 -9.42 4.24 7.45
N ALA A 136 -10.64 4.65 7.76
CA ALA A 136 -11.01 6.07 7.84
C ALA A 136 -10.18 6.83 8.88
N ARG A 137 -9.79 6.22 9.98
CA ARG A 137 -8.90 6.84 10.97
C ARG A 137 -7.54 7.23 10.40
N HIS A 138 -7.11 6.56 9.35
CA HIS A 138 -5.86 6.84 8.65
C HIS A 138 -6.06 7.64 7.36
N GLY A 139 -7.27 8.13 7.11
CA GLY A 139 -7.60 8.89 5.90
C GLY A 139 -7.71 8.03 4.64
N VAL A 140 -7.97 6.73 4.81
CA VAL A 140 -8.31 5.81 3.72
C VAL A 140 -9.83 5.70 3.67
N GLU A 141 -10.41 6.18 2.57
CA GLU A 141 -11.87 6.25 2.42
C GLU A 141 -12.33 5.32 1.31
N VAL A 142 -13.26 4.44 1.62
CA VAL A 142 -13.91 3.57 0.64
C VAL A 142 -14.96 4.38 -0.13
N VAL A 143 -14.96 4.27 -1.42
CA VAL A 143 -15.89 5.00 -2.30
C VAL A 143 -17.00 4.11 -2.85
#